data_ea1df6972a4f8820235b8bdce0af3c94
#
_entry.id   ea1df6972a4f8820235b8bdce0af3c94
#
_cell.length_a   1.000
_cell.length_b   1.000
_cell.length_c   1.000
_cell.angle_alpha   90.00
_cell.angle_beta   90.00
_cell.angle_gamma   90.00
#
_symmetry.space_group_name_H-M   'P 1'
#
loop_
_entity.id
_entity.type
_entity.pdbx_description
1 polymer ?
#
loop_
_entity_poly.entity_id
_entity_poly.type
_entity_poly.pdbx_seq_one_letter_code
_entity_poly.pdbx_strand_id
1 'polypeptide(L)'
;MKVKEVISTNGWNWSKISIELPLSIKLEIQATPYVLAARCEDRLSRAANSHGNFDLRSAYKLATVENNNYEFRGQWIWKIKFLPKIQFFVWKCLHNSIGVKDCLVTRGVSFDRTCPRCREDSETIIHLLSDCWSSKDLWKQLGISEADRNFFSSDIHTWLSTNAMNGQAICHSQPPWNLVFLFAIWMIWKHRNKVIFQNSNPNPNLAAHIISQAGEYYWCAADWKKNNSFTMKAIRWERLWSD
;
A
#
# COMPACT_ATOMS: atom_id res chain seq x y z
N MET A 1 28.77 -19.67 -17.80
CA MET A 1 28.81 -19.97 -19.25
C MET A 1 28.59 -18.67 -20.00
N LYS A 2 29.43 -18.35 -20.98
CA LYS A 2 29.32 -17.16 -21.83
C LYS A 2 28.76 -17.56 -23.21
N VAL A 3 28.08 -16.64 -23.89
CA VAL A 3 27.49 -16.91 -25.23
C VAL A 3 28.53 -17.44 -26.22
N LYS A 4 29.75 -16.89 -26.20
CA LYS A 4 30.88 -17.36 -27.03
C LYS A 4 31.26 -18.83 -26.84
N GLU A 5 30.92 -19.46 -25.72
CA GLU A 5 31.22 -20.87 -25.44
C GLU A 5 30.22 -21.82 -26.12
N VAL A 6 29.02 -21.28 -26.48
CA VAL A 6 27.93 -22.05 -27.08
C VAL A 6 27.84 -21.83 -28.59
N ILE A 7 28.52 -20.82 -29.12
CA ILE A 7 28.57 -20.52 -30.57
C ILE A 7 29.83 -21.12 -31.16
N SER A 8 29.69 -21.72 -32.32
CA SER A 8 30.79 -22.24 -33.15
C SER A 8 30.68 -21.69 -34.58
N THR A 9 31.70 -21.95 -35.42
CA THR A 9 31.67 -21.60 -36.84
C THR A 9 30.50 -22.23 -37.62
N ASN A 10 29.96 -23.33 -37.10
CA ASN A 10 28.83 -24.09 -37.65
C ASN A 10 27.47 -23.73 -37.04
N GLY A 11 27.41 -22.68 -36.20
CA GLY A 11 26.19 -22.24 -35.52
C GLY A 11 26.14 -22.58 -34.01
N TRP A 12 24.96 -22.62 -33.47
CA TRP A 12 24.71 -22.84 -32.02
C TRP A 12 24.93 -24.31 -31.61
N ASN A 13 25.77 -24.53 -30.63
CA ASN A 13 25.99 -25.85 -30.02
C ASN A 13 25.15 -25.99 -28.73
N TRP A 14 23.94 -26.48 -28.85
CA TRP A 14 22.98 -26.64 -27.76
C TRP A 14 23.43 -27.70 -26.73
N SER A 15 24.30 -28.66 -27.10
CA SER A 15 24.75 -29.68 -26.18
C SER A 15 25.62 -29.15 -25.03
N LYS A 16 26.13 -27.95 -25.15
CA LYS A 16 26.89 -27.27 -24.09
C LYS A 16 25.99 -26.59 -23.03
N ILE A 17 24.71 -26.54 -23.25
CA ILE A 17 23.76 -25.99 -22.30
C ILE A 17 23.19 -27.12 -21.47
N SER A 18 23.34 -27.04 -20.14
CA SER A 18 22.90 -28.09 -19.20
C SER A 18 21.34 -28.13 -19.02
N ILE A 19 20.64 -27.20 -19.59
CA ILE A 19 19.17 -27.08 -19.51
C ILE A 19 18.62 -27.31 -20.92
N GLU A 20 17.58 -28.12 -21.05
CA GLU A 20 16.86 -28.28 -22.31
C GLU A 20 15.98 -27.05 -22.57
N LEU A 21 16.31 -26.27 -23.61
CA LEU A 21 15.58 -25.09 -24.01
C LEU A 21 14.37 -25.48 -24.89
N PRO A 22 13.18 -24.89 -24.67
CA PRO A 22 12.04 -25.01 -25.58
C PRO A 22 12.41 -24.60 -27.02
N LEU A 23 11.76 -25.22 -27.99
CA LEU A 23 12.04 -24.96 -29.43
C LEU A 23 11.82 -23.49 -29.78
N SER A 24 10.79 -22.84 -29.23
CA SER A 24 10.49 -21.41 -29.44
C SER A 24 11.67 -20.51 -29.02
N ILE A 25 12.28 -20.80 -27.88
CA ILE A 25 13.43 -20.07 -27.38
C ILE A 25 14.67 -20.32 -28.23
N LYS A 26 14.90 -21.57 -28.66
CA LYS A 26 16.02 -21.89 -29.58
C LYS A 26 15.90 -21.10 -30.89
N LEU A 27 14.70 -21.03 -31.46
CA LEU A 27 14.44 -20.27 -32.70
C LEU A 27 14.65 -18.77 -32.52
N GLU A 28 14.22 -18.19 -31.39
CA GLU A 28 14.42 -16.78 -31.08
C GLU A 28 15.92 -16.43 -30.92
N ILE A 29 16.67 -17.29 -30.23
CA ILE A 29 18.12 -17.16 -30.09
C ILE A 29 18.80 -17.26 -31.45
N GLN A 30 18.41 -18.21 -32.31
CA GLN A 30 18.94 -18.39 -33.66
C GLN A 30 18.66 -17.21 -34.58
N ALA A 31 17.50 -16.56 -34.40
CA ALA A 31 17.13 -15.36 -35.17
C ALA A 31 17.92 -14.11 -34.73
N THR A 32 18.60 -14.15 -33.59
CA THR A 32 19.40 -13.02 -33.10
C THR A 32 20.74 -12.98 -33.84
N PRO A 33 21.07 -11.90 -34.57
CA PRO A 33 22.33 -11.81 -35.26
C PRO A 33 23.49 -11.69 -34.26
N TYR A 34 24.57 -12.44 -34.52
CA TYR A 34 25.78 -12.40 -33.72
C TYR A 34 27.04 -12.22 -34.60
N VAL A 35 28.06 -11.58 -34.05
CA VAL A 35 29.32 -11.34 -34.77
C VAL A 35 30.44 -12.09 -34.05
N LEU A 36 30.95 -13.17 -34.67
CA LEU A 36 32.03 -14.00 -34.11
C LEU A 36 33.37 -13.25 -33.98
N ALA A 37 33.57 -12.21 -34.78
CA ALA A 37 34.83 -11.44 -34.82
C ALA A 37 34.83 -10.21 -33.92
N ALA A 38 33.77 -9.97 -33.15
CA ALA A 38 33.71 -8.80 -32.28
C ALA A 38 34.67 -8.94 -31.09
N ARG A 39 35.54 -7.94 -30.93
CA ARG A 39 36.46 -7.82 -29.78
C ARG A 39 35.76 -7.35 -28.49
N CYS A 40 34.44 -7.29 -28.49
CA CYS A 40 33.64 -6.86 -27.35
C CYS A 40 33.33 -8.04 -26.42
N GLU A 41 33.38 -7.79 -25.11
CA GLU A 41 32.93 -8.78 -24.13
C GLU A 41 31.41 -8.97 -24.17
N ASP A 42 30.95 -10.20 -23.87
CA ASP A 42 29.55 -10.51 -23.71
C ASP A 42 28.97 -9.65 -22.57
N ARG A 43 27.89 -8.94 -22.84
CA ARG A 43 27.16 -8.18 -21.83
C ARG A 43 25.69 -8.55 -21.82
N LEU A 44 25.11 -8.51 -20.64
CA LEU A 44 23.66 -8.67 -20.49
C LEU A 44 22.97 -7.47 -21.14
N SER A 45 22.12 -7.74 -22.13
CA SER A 45 21.34 -6.71 -22.81
C SER A 45 19.85 -6.94 -22.63
N ARG A 46 19.09 -5.87 -22.53
CA ARG A 46 17.65 -5.89 -22.35
C ARG A 46 16.94 -5.39 -23.61
N ALA A 47 16.01 -6.20 -24.15
CA ALA A 47 15.25 -5.85 -25.36
C ALA A 47 14.27 -4.67 -25.16
N ALA A 48 13.99 -4.29 -23.91
CA ALA A 48 12.97 -3.29 -23.59
C ALA A 48 13.36 -1.83 -23.91
N ASN A 49 14.64 -1.57 -24.24
CA ASN A 49 15.08 -0.26 -24.72
C ASN A 49 16.14 -0.39 -25.81
N SER A 50 16.30 0.65 -26.63
CA SER A 50 17.22 0.68 -27.76
C SER A 50 18.71 0.58 -27.38
N HIS A 51 19.06 0.88 -26.13
CA HIS A 51 20.45 0.89 -25.65
C HIS A 51 20.81 -0.40 -24.92
N GLY A 52 19.85 -1.32 -24.71
CA GLY A 52 20.05 -2.59 -24.04
C GLY A 52 20.32 -2.47 -22.53
N ASN A 53 20.34 -1.29 -21.95
CA ASN A 53 20.60 -1.07 -20.54
C ASN A 53 19.32 -1.15 -19.69
N PHE A 54 19.47 -1.46 -18.39
CA PHE A 54 18.35 -1.39 -17.46
C PHE A 54 17.94 0.06 -17.22
N ASP A 55 16.65 0.35 -17.36
CA ASP A 55 16.05 1.58 -16.86
C ASP A 55 14.70 1.28 -16.17
N LEU A 56 14.39 2.06 -15.14
CA LEU A 56 13.19 1.88 -14.33
C LEU A 56 11.90 2.06 -15.13
N ARG A 57 11.89 2.95 -16.12
CA ARG A 57 10.70 3.26 -16.93
C ARG A 57 10.30 2.07 -17.81
N SER A 58 11.28 1.45 -18.49
CA SER A 58 11.02 0.25 -19.29
C SER A 58 10.70 -0.96 -18.43
N ALA A 59 11.32 -1.08 -17.24
CA ALA A 59 10.98 -2.11 -16.27
C ALA A 59 9.53 -1.99 -15.80
N TYR A 60 9.10 -0.79 -15.44
CA TYR A 60 7.73 -0.52 -15.03
C TYR A 60 6.73 -0.78 -16.17
N LYS A 61 7.04 -0.36 -17.39
CA LYS A 61 6.19 -0.65 -18.55
C LYS A 61 5.98 -2.15 -18.76
N LEU A 62 7.06 -2.95 -18.71
CA LEU A 62 6.95 -4.41 -18.85
C LEU A 62 6.12 -5.03 -17.74
N ALA A 63 6.33 -4.61 -16.49
CA ALA A 63 5.57 -5.12 -15.35
C ALA A 63 4.07 -4.74 -15.41
N THR A 64 3.72 -3.65 -16.11
CA THR A 64 2.33 -3.16 -16.19
C THR A 64 1.61 -3.62 -17.47
N VAL A 65 2.30 -4.10 -18.51
CA VAL A 65 1.69 -4.57 -19.76
C VAL A 65 0.74 -5.75 -19.53
N GLU A 66 1.06 -6.65 -18.63
CA GLU A 66 0.21 -7.81 -18.31
C GLU A 66 -1.04 -7.45 -17.49
N ASN A 67 -1.10 -6.26 -16.90
CA ASN A 67 -2.17 -5.80 -16.01
C ASN A 67 -3.05 -4.68 -16.61
N ASN A 68 -3.13 -4.54 -17.92
CA ASN A 68 -3.87 -3.46 -18.59
C ASN A 68 -5.38 -3.41 -18.33
N ASN A 69 -5.94 -4.36 -17.57
CA ASN A 69 -7.36 -4.37 -17.17
C ASN A 69 -7.58 -3.98 -15.69
N TYR A 70 -6.54 -3.64 -14.94
CA TYR A 70 -6.73 -3.22 -13.55
C TYR A 70 -6.84 -1.69 -13.46
N GLU A 71 -8.07 -1.20 -13.59
CA GLU A 71 -8.36 0.20 -13.30
C GLU A 71 -8.30 0.42 -11.78
N PHE A 72 -7.25 1.12 -11.34
CA PHE A 72 -7.11 1.48 -9.92
C PHE A 72 -8.19 2.47 -9.51
N ARG A 73 -9.20 2.00 -8.78
CA ARG A 73 -10.33 2.81 -8.29
C ARG A 73 -9.99 3.71 -7.09
N GLY A 74 -8.73 3.88 -6.75
CA GLY A 74 -8.26 4.64 -5.57
C GLY A 74 -7.73 6.05 -5.88
N GLN A 75 -7.91 6.59 -7.08
CA GLN A 75 -7.41 7.93 -7.44
C GLN A 75 -7.94 9.05 -6.53
N TRP A 76 -9.10 8.85 -5.92
CA TRP A 76 -9.71 9.77 -4.96
C TRP A 76 -8.82 10.05 -3.74
N ILE A 77 -7.95 9.10 -3.33
CA ILE A 77 -7.04 9.25 -2.19
C ILE A 77 -6.16 10.49 -2.34
N TRP A 78 -5.64 10.72 -3.55
CA TRP A 78 -4.75 11.84 -3.83
C TRP A 78 -5.46 13.18 -3.94
N LYS A 79 -6.79 13.16 -4.03
CA LYS A 79 -7.64 14.38 -4.04
C LYS A 79 -8.02 14.83 -2.63
N ILE A 80 -7.92 13.96 -1.63
CA ILE A 80 -8.19 14.32 -0.23
C ILE A 80 -7.04 15.20 0.26
N LYS A 81 -7.36 16.38 0.78
CA LYS A 81 -6.38 17.25 1.44
C LYS A 81 -6.13 16.75 2.85
N PHE A 82 -5.19 15.85 3.02
CA PHE A 82 -4.88 15.21 4.30
C PHE A 82 -3.38 14.90 4.43
N LEU A 83 -2.97 14.35 5.58
CA LEU A 83 -1.58 13.99 5.86
C LEU A 83 -1.08 12.93 4.85
N PRO A 84 0.03 13.17 4.12
CA PRO A 84 0.53 12.24 3.10
C PRO A 84 0.77 10.82 3.61
N LYS A 85 1.24 10.69 4.86
CA LYS A 85 1.46 9.37 5.49
C LYS A 85 0.17 8.56 5.62
N ILE A 86 -0.97 9.22 5.91
CA ILE A 86 -2.27 8.55 6.05
C ILE A 86 -2.88 8.27 4.67
N GLN A 87 -2.73 9.18 3.70
CA GLN A 87 -3.10 8.90 2.32
C GLN A 87 -2.37 7.65 1.79
N PHE A 88 -1.06 7.56 2.04
CA PHE A 88 -0.27 6.41 1.64
C PHE A 88 -0.66 5.12 2.39
N PHE A 89 -1.05 5.22 3.66
CA PHE A 89 -1.60 4.10 4.41
C PHE A 89 -2.92 3.60 3.79
N VAL A 90 -3.86 4.50 3.47
CA VAL A 90 -5.11 4.17 2.78
C VAL A 90 -4.84 3.50 1.43
N TRP A 91 -3.89 4.04 0.67
CA TRP A 91 -3.44 3.43 -0.59
C TRP A 91 -2.93 2.00 -0.37
N LYS A 92 -2.11 1.77 0.66
CA LYS A 92 -1.64 0.42 1.03
C LYS A 92 -2.77 -0.50 1.43
N CYS A 93 -3.80 -0.02 2.12
CA CYS A 93 -4.98 -0.81 2.45
C CYS A 93 -5.69 -1.29 1.18
N LEU A 94 -5.91 -0.42 0.20
CA LEU A 94 -6.54 -0.78 -1.08
C LEU A 94 -5.70 -1.74 -1.93
N HIS A 95 -4.39 -1.78 -1.72
CA HIS A 95 -3.47 -2.71 -2.40
C HIS A 95 -3.13 -3.95 -1.57
N ASN A 96 -3.88 -4.26 -0.50
CA ASN A 96 -3.59 -5.38 0.41
C ASN A 96 -2.11 -5.40 0.85
N SER A 97 -1.56 -4.20 1.17
CA SER A 97 -0.12 -3.99 1.35
C SER A 97 0.27 -3.58 2.77
N ILE A 98 -0.64 -3.69 3.74
CA ILE A 98 -0.31 -3.55 5.16
C ILE A 98 -0.04 -4.92 5.80
N GLY A 99 0.71 -4.94 6.90
CA GLY A 99 1.18 -6.17 7.54
C GLY A 99 0.15 -6.83 8.45
N VAL A 100 -1.10 -7.04 7.99
CA VAL A 100 -2.06 -7.94 8.64
C VAL A 100 -1.70 -9.39 8.32
N LYS A 101 -2.08 -10.33 9.18
CA LYS A 101 -1.72 -11.75 9.04
C LYS A 101 -2.18 -12.34 7.71
N ASP A 102 -3.38 -12.01 7.25
CA ASP A 102 -3.88 -12.49 5.98
C ASP A 102 -3.03 -12.03 4.78
N CYS A 103 -2.64 -10.76 4.75
CA CYS A 103 -1.74 -10.23 3.71
C CYS A 103 -0.33 -10.86 3.76
N LEU A 104 0.18 -11.18 4.94
CA LEU A 104 1.49 -11.82 5.11
C LEU A 104 1.46 -13.28 4.62
N VAL A 105 0.42 -14.02 4.95
CA VAL A 105 0.24 -15.40 4.49
C VAL A 105 0.08 -15.45 2.97
N THR A 106 -0.67 -14.53 2.38
CA THR A 106 -0.82 -14.43 0.92
C THR A 106 0.51 -14.17 0.22
N ARG A 107 1.50 -13.57 0.92
CA ARG A 107 2.87 -13.35 0.43
C ARG A 107 3.84 -14.49 0.75
N GLY A 108 3.34 -15.64 1.22
CA GLY A 108 4.13 -16.83 1.49
C GLY A 108 4.77 -16.89 2.88
N VAL A 109 4.41 -15.98 3.80
CA VAL A 109 4.87 -16.07 5.19
C VAL A 109 3.98 -17.06 5.94
N SER A 110 4.60 -18.06 6.57
CA SER A 110 3.88 -19.10 7.32
C SER A 110 3.41 -18.56 8.67
N PHE A 111 2.13 -18.15 8.74
CA PHE A 111 1.45 -17.74 9.95
C PHE A 111 0.06 -18.35 10.03
N ASP A 112 -0.46 -18.49 11.26
CA ASP A 112 -1.90 -18.61 11.48
C ASP A 112 -2.58 -17.28 11.13
N ARG A 113 -3.63 -17.32 10.30
CA ARG A 113 -4.38 -16.13 9.85
C ARG A 113 -5.23 -15.51 10.94
N THR A 114 -5.49 -16.23 12.02
CA THR A 114 -6.38 -15.81 13.10
C THR A 114 -5.99 -14.46 13.68
N CYS A 115 -6.96 -13.58 13.83
CA CYS A 115 -6.76 -12.25 14.41
C CYS A 115 -6.22 -12.37 15.84
N PRO A 116 -5.08 -11.75 16.18
CA PRO A 116 -4.48 -11.86 17.51
C PRO A 116 -5.29 -11.14 18.60
N ARG A 117 -6.25 -10.29 18.23
CA ARG A 117 -7.07 -9.52 19.17
C ARG A 117 -8.36 -10.24 19.55
N CYS A 118 -9.17 -10.68 18.58
CA CYS A 118 -10.42 -11.40 18.85
C CYS A 118 -10.24 -12.92 18.95
N ARG A 119 -9.27 -13.48 18.23
CA ARG A 119 -9.02 -14.93 18.13
C ARG A 119 -10.17 -15.72 17.51
N GLU A 120 -11.05 -15.08 16.78
CA GLU A 120 -12.24 -15.66 16.16
C GLU A 120 -12.10 -15.74 14.65
N ASP A 121 -11.80 -14.62 14.00
CA ASP A 121 -11.77 -14.50 12.55
C ASP A 121 -10.35 -14.31 12.00
N SER A 122 -10.19 -14.47 10.68
CA SER A 122 -8.96 -14.12 9.98
C SER A 122 -8.67 -12.62 10.06
N GLU A 123 -7.42 -12.24 10.33
CA GLU A 123 -7.00 -10.85 10.36
C GLU A 123 -6.84 -10.28 8.96
N THR A 124 -7.95 -10.00 8.28
CA THR A 124 -7.98 -9.22 7.04
C THR A 124 -7.89 -7.71 7.35
N ILE A 125 -7.69 -6.88 6.33
CA ILE A 125 -7.65 -5.42 6.52
C ILE A 125 -8.99 -4.89 7.02
N ILE A 126 -10.10 -5.33 6.42
CA ILE A 126 -11.43 -4.87 6.82
C ILE A 126 -11.77 -5.40 8.22
N HIS A 127 -11.42 -6.65 8.54
CA HIS A 127 -11.60 -7.17 9.88
C HIS A 127 -10.86 -6.31 10.92
N LEU A 128 -9.58 -6.02 10.70
CA LEU A 128 -8.80 -5.19 11.62
C LEU A 128 -9.39 -3.80 11.80
N LEU A 129 -9.78 -3.14 10.71
CA LEU A 129 -10.17 -1.72 10.75
C LEU A 129 -11.64 -1.51 11.13
N SER A 130 -12.53 -2.47 10.83
CA SER A 130 -13.98 -2.37 10.98
C SER A 130 -14.55 -3.46 11.90
N ASP A 131 -14.37 -4.75 11.54
CA ASP A 131 -15.22 -5.85 12.00
C ASP A 131 -14.77 -6.49 13.31
N CYS A 132 -13.50 -6.39 13.67
CA CYS A 132 -12.98 -6.88 14.94
C CYS A 132 -13.73 -6.25 16.12
N TRP A 133 -14.11 -7.05 17.13
CA TRP A 133 -14.85 -6.54 18.28
C TRP A 133 -14.20 -5.29 18.90
N SER A 134 -12.86 -5.26 18.98
CA SER A 134 -12.18 -4.11 19.57
C SER A 134 -12.17 -2.87 18.67
N SER A 135 -12.33 -3.04 17.36
CA SER A 135 -12.52 -1.92 16.43
C SER A 135 -13.97 -1.45 16.43
N LYS A 136 -14.93 -2.38 16.53
CA LYS A 136 -16.36 -2.05 16.75
C LYS A 136 -16.58 -1.26 18.02
N ASP A 137 -15.93 -1.65 19.13
CA ASP A 137 -16.01 -0.90 20.38
C ASP A 137 -15.46 0.54 20.22
N LEU A 138 -14.35 0.72 19.53
CA LEU A 138 -13.82 2.04 19.22
C LEU A 138 -14.79 2.85 18.34
N TRP A 139 -15.36 2.25 17.29
CA TRP A 139 -16.32 2.94 16.43
C TRP A 139 -17.57 3.36 17.20
N LYS A 140 -18.03 2.54 18.13
CA LYS A 140 -19.12 2.89 19.04
C LYS A 140 -18.76 4.11 19.90
N GLN A 141 -17.56 4.16 20.47
CA GLN A 141 -17.08 5.31 21.23
C GLN A 141 -16.98 6.58 20.36
N LEU A 142 -16.74 6.43 19.04
CA LEU A 142 -16.74 7.52 18.05
C LEU A 142 -18.13 7.86 17.52
N GLY A 143 -19.21 7.23 18.05
CA GLY A 143 -20.60 7.56 17.74
C GLY A 143 -21.23 6.72 16.63
N ILE A 144 -20.57 5.68 16.13
CA ILE A 144 -21.15 4.74 15.15
C ILE A 144 -21.98 3.67 15.90
N SER A 145 -23.24 3.51 15.51
CA SER A 145 -24.11 2.46 16.06
C SER A 145 -23.67 1.08 15.55
N GLU A 146 -23.65 0.09 16.43
CA GLU A 146 -23.42 -1.32 16.05
C GLU A 146 -24.48 -1.85 15.06
N ALA A 147 -25.67 -1.26 15.06
CA ALA A 147 -26.75 -1.61 14.14
C ALA A 147 -26.59 -0.95 12.75
N ASP A 148 -25.59 -0.09 12.55
CA ASP A 148 -25.34 0.54 11.25
C ASP A 148 -24.70 -0.47 10.27
N ARG A 149 -25.59 -1.23 9.61
CA ARG A 149 -25.20 -2.21 8.60
C ARG A 149 -24.46 -1.58 7.41
N ASN A 150 -24.74 -0.32 7.09
CA ASN A 150 -24.06 0.38 5.99
C ASN A 150 -22.58 0.62 6.31
N PHE A 151 -22.27 0.85 7.59
CA PHE A 151 -20.91 1.03 8.03
C PHE A 151 -20.13 -0.30 8.09
N PHE A 152 -20.73 -1.38 8.62
CA PHE A 152 -20.02 -2.64 8.94
C PHE A 152 -20.10 -3.72 7.85
N SER A 153 -20.94 -3.59 6.82
CA SER A 153 -21.11 -4.63 5.77
C SER A 153 -20.54 -4.27 4.40
N SER A 154 -19.89 -3.13 4.28
CA SER A 154 -19.31 -2.68 3.01
C SER A 154 -17.97 -3.37 2.71
N ASP A 155 -17.67 -3.54 1.42
CA ASP A 155 -16.32 -3.93 1.01
C ASP A 155 -15.31 -2.82 1.33
N ILE A 156 -14.02 -3.20 1.43
CA ILE A 156 -12.95 -2.29 1.84
C ILE A 156 -12.84 -1.02 0.97
N HIS A 157 -13.06 -1.14 -0.34
CA HIS A 157 -12.97 -0.01 -1.27
C HIS A 157 -14.10 0.98 -1.04
N THR A 158 -15.33 0.48 -1.00
CA THR A 158 -16.54 1.27 -0.73
C THR A 158 -16.48 1.89 0.66
N TRP A 159 -16.11 1.09 1.67
CA TRP A 159 -16.01 1.55 3.05
C TRP A 159 -15.02 2.71 3.21
N LEU A 160 -13.80 2.56 2.69
CA LEU A 160 -12.77 3.60 2.76
C LEU A 160 -13.18 4.84 1.96
N SER A 161 -13.69 4.70 0.73
CA SER A 161 -14.03 5.85 -0.11
C SER A 161 -15.20 6.65 0.45
N THR A 162 -16.27 5.98 0.87
CA THR A 162 -17.46 6.63 1.39
C THR A 162 -17.14 7.43 2.66
N ASN A 163 -16.42 6.83 3.61
CA ASN A 163 -16.12 7.49 4.87
C ASN A 163 -15.03 8.58 4.73
N ALA A 164 -13.99 8.32 3.94
CA ALA A 164 -12.92 9.30 3.74
C ALA A 164 -13.34 10.53 2.91
N MET A 165 -14.40 10.42 2.13
CA MET A 165 -14.95 11.56 1.37
C MET A 165 -16.14 12.23 2.08
N ASN A 166 -16.66 11.68 3.17
CA ASN A 166 -17.77 12.25 3.92
C ASN A 166 -17.30 13.47 4.76
N GLY A 167 -17.42 14.65 4.21
CA GLY A 167 -17.06 15.91 4.87
C GLY A 167 -18.12 16.47 5.82
N GLN A 168 -19.17 15.72 6.16
CA GLN A 168 -20.21 16.20 7.07
C GLN A 168 -19.66 16.34 8.49
N ALA A 169 -19.91 17.47 9.12
CA ALA A 169 -19.62 17.66 10.53
C ALA A 169 -20.80 17.13 11.36
N ILE A 170 -20.52 16.36 12.40
CA ILE A 170 -21.55 15.86 13.32
C ILE A 170 -22.18 17.01 14.10
N CYS A 171 -21.39 18.03 14.46
CA CYS A 171 -21.85 19.32 14.96
C CYS A 171 -20.81 20.40 14.65
N HIS A 172 -21.21 21.70 14.81
CA HIS A 172 -20.36 22.85 14.47
C HIS A 172 -19.05 22.93 15.29
N SER A 173 -18.99 22.28 16.43
CA SER A 173 -17.83 22.26 17.33
C SER A 173 -16.91 21.04 17.17
N GLN A 174 -17.25 20.12 16.27
CA GLN A 174 -16.47 18.91 16.05
C GLN A 174 -15.81 18.91 14.66
N PRO A 175 -14.67 18.22 14.52
CA PRO A 175 -14.06 18.04 13.21
C PRO A 175 -14.97 17.24 12.27
N PRO A 176 -14.92 17.48 10.95
CA PRO A 176 -15.67 16.70 9.97
C PRO A 176 -15.37 15.21 10.08
N TRP A 177 -16.39 14.39 9.78
CA TRP A 177 -16.32 12.93 9.91
C TRP A 177 -15.12 12.32 9.18
N ASN A 178 -14.84 12.74 7.96
CA ASN A 178 -13.71 12.23 7.17
C ASN A 178 -12.36 12.37 7.88
N LEU A 179 -12.15 13.43 8.66
CA LEU A 179 -10.92 13.63 9.43
C LEU A 179 -10.87 12.64 10.60
N VAL A 180 -11.98 12.54 11.36
CA VAL A 180 -12.09 11.57 12.47
C VAL A 180 -11.86 10.15 11.94
N PHE A 181 -12.49 9.78 10.83
CA PHE A 181 -12.36 8.47 10.21
C PHE A 181 -10.92 8.16 9.80
N LEU A 182 -10.26 9.08 9.09
CA LEU A 182 -8.89 8.88 8.61
C LEU A 182 -7.88 8.75 9.76
N PHE A 183 -8.04 9.54 10.82
CA PHE A 183 -7.23 9.37 12.03
C PHE A 183 -7.56 8.06 12.74
N ALA A 184 -8.83 7.66 12.82
CA ALA A 184 -9.25 6.44 13.48
C ALA A 184 -8.61 5.20 12.85
N ILE A 185 -8.72 5.01 11.52
CA ILE A 185 -8.14 3.85 10.85
C ILE A 185 -6.62 3.80 11.00
N TRP A 186 -5.94 4.95 10.94
CA TRP A 186 -4.51 5.04 11.18
C TRP A 186 -4.14 4.67 12.62
N MET A 187 -4.89 5.15 13.61
CA MET A 187 -4.63 4.89 15.02
C MET A 187 -4.98 3.45 15.43
N ILE A 188 -6.03 2.85 14.84
CA ILE A 188 -6.33 1.42 15.00
C ILE A 188 -5.12 0.59 14.56
N TRP A 189 -4.57 0.89 13.38
CA TRP A 189 -3.39 0.23 12.86
C TRP A 189 -2.16 0.41 13.74
N LYS A 190 -1.85 1.64 14.14
CA LYS A 190 -0.72 1.92 15.05
C LYS A 190 -0.90 1.20 16.39
N HIS A 191 -2.08 1.29 16.98
CA HIS A 191 -2.39 0.67 18.27
C HIS A 191 -2.26 -0.86 18.20
N ARG A 192 -2.79 -1.49 17.16
CA ARG A 192 -2.60 -2.94 16.92
C ARG A 192 -1.11 -3.30 16.88
N ASN A 193 -0.30 -2.52 16.15
CA ASN A 193 1.12 -2.79 16.04
C ASN A 193 1.85 -2.62 17.39
N LYS A 194 1.52 -1.60 18.17
CA LYS A 194 2.07 -1.42 19.52
C LYS A 194 1.73 -2.61 20.44
N VAL A 195 0.48 -3.05 20.44
CA VAL A 195 0.05 -4.18 21.26
C VAL A 195 0.75 -5.49 20.86
N ILE A 196 0.86 -5.76 19.56
CA ILE A 196 1.39 -7.05 19.08
C ILE A 196 2.91 -7.10 19.12
N PHE A 197 3.60 -6.04 18.68
CA PHE A 197 5.04 -6.05 18.53
C PHE A 197 5.81 -5.45 19.71
N GLN A 198 5.16 -4.61 20.53
CA GLN A 198 5.80 -3.92 21.66
C GLN A 198 5.22 -4.33 23.02
N ASN A 199 4.28 -5.30 23.04
CA ASN A 199 3.56 -5.73 24.25
C ASN A 199 2.96 -4.57 25.06
N SER A 200 2.56 -3.49 24.37
CA SER A 200 1.98 -2.32 25.01
C SER A 200 0.55 -2.62 25.46
N ASN A 201 0.16 -2.08 26.61
CA ASN A 201 -1.23 -2.17 27.06
C ASN A 201 -2.19 -1.44 26.10
N PRO A 202 -3.42 -1.94 25.90
CA PRO A 202 -4.44 -1.23 25.17
C PRO A 202 -4.67 0.17 25.75
N ASN A 203 -4.75 1.19 24.88
CA ASN A 203 -5.07 2.55 25.31
C ASN A 203 -6.58 2.72 25.47
N PRO A 204 -7.11 2.87 26.70
CA PRO A 204 -8.55 3.03 26.93
C PRO A 204 -9.11 4.35 26.39
N ASN A 205 -8.25 5.36 26.21
CA ASN A 205 -8.65 6.71 25.76
C ASN A 205 -8.41 6.92 24.26
N LEU A 206 -8.34 5.85 23.47
CA LEU A 206 -8.00 5.94 22.04
C LEU A 206 -9.00 6.81 21.25
N ALA A 207 -10.30 6.70 21.54
CA ALA A 207 -11.33 7.52 20.89
C ALA A 207 -11.16 9.01 21.18
N ALA A 208 -10.93 9.39 22.43
CA ALA A 208 -10.68 10.77 22.82
C ALA A 208 -9.42 11.34 22.16
N HIS A 209 -8.38 10.52 22.05
CA HIS A 209 -7.12 10.91 21.37
C HIS A 209 -7.33 11.11 19.87
N ILE A 210 -8.13 10.28 19.20
CA ILE A 210 -8.49 10.42 17.79
C ILE A 210 -9.24 11.74 17.56
N ILE A 211 -10.26 12.03 18.37
CA ILE A 211 -11.05 13.26 18.27
C ILE A 211 -10.17 14.49 18.49
N SER A 212 -9.28 14.45 19.49
CA SER A 212 -8.33 15.54 19.77
C SER A 212 -7.40 15.79 18.57
N GLN A 213 -6.81 14.75 18.00
CA GLN A 213 -5.93 14.91 16.83
C GLN A 213 -6.67 15.40 15.58
N ALA A 214 -7.88 14.89 15.35
CA ALA A 214 -8.71 15.37 14.25
C ALA A 214 -9.10 16.83 14.42
N GLY A 215 -9.42 17.23 15.64
CA GLY A 215 -9.71 18.63 16.00
C GLY A 215 -8.52 19.54 15.81
N GLU A 216 -7.35 19.18 16.35
CA GLU A 216 -6.12 19.94 16.17
C GLU A 216 -5.80 20.14 14.67
N TYR A 217 -5.85 19.08 13.90
CA TYR A 217 -5.64 19.16 12.45
C TYR A 217 -6.66 20.10 11.76
N TYR A 218 -7.94 19.98 12.11
CA TYR A 218 -9.02 20.77 11.52
C TYR A 218 -8.85 22.27 11.81
N TRP A 219 -8.60 22.64 13.06
CA TRP A 219 -8.45 24.02 13.46
C TRP A 219 -7.16 24.66 12.94
N CYS A 220 -6.04 23.93 12.96
CA CYS A 220 -4.80 24.40 12.32
C CYS A 220 -4.97 24.66 10.83
N ALA A 221 -5.71 23.80 10.12
CA ALA A 221 -5.99 23.99 8.70
C ALA A 221 -6.99 25.14 8.41
N ALA A 222 -7.92 25.43 9.35
CA ALA A 222 -8.86 26.55 9.25
C ALA A 222 -8.15 27.90 9.49
N ASP A 223 -7.28 28.00 10.48
CA ASP A 223 -6.46 29.19 10.76
C ASP A 223 -5.50 29.51 9.61
N TRP A 224 -4.93 28.47 8.99
CA TRP A 224 -4.15 28.62 7.75
C TRP A 224 -4.93 29.30 6.63
N LYS A 225 -6.19 28.93 6.42
CA LYS A 225 -7.05 29.55 5.37
C LYS A 225 -7.38 31.00 5.68
N LYS A 226 -7.50 31.37 6.96
CA LYS A 226 -7.78 32.76 7.39
C LYS A 226 -6.56 33.67 7.29
N ASN A 227 -5.37 33.13 7.51
CA ASN A 227 -4.12 33.89 7.60
C ASN A 227 -3.26 33.85 6.33
N ASN A 228 -3.84 33.68 5.16
CA ASN A 228 -3.16 33.50 3.87
C ASN A 228 -2.38 34.73 3.36
N SER A 229 -1.82 35.56 4.24
CA SER A 229 -0.87 36.63 3.91
C SER A 229 0.54 36.45 4.50
N PHE A 230 0.82 35.36 5.21
CA PHE A 230 2.15 35.13 5.79
C PHE A 230 2.71 33.73 5.50
N THR A 231 3.95 33.72 4.97
CA THR A 231 4.93 32.65 4.80
C THR A 231 4.75 31.42 5.69
N MET A 232 4.85 30.23 5.05
CA MET A 232 4.96 28.91 5.68
C MET A 232 5.96 28.92 6.86
N LYS A 233 5.51 29.24 8.07
CA LYS A 233 6.19 28.76 9.26
C LYS A 233 5.74 27.34 9.47
N ALA A 234 6.68 26.42 9.36
CA ALA A 234 6.52 25.00 9.58
C ALA A 234 5.63 24.75 10.81
N ILE A 235 4.42 24.23 10.56
CA ILE A 235 3.66 23.56 11.60
C ILE A 235 4.65 22.54 12.17
N ARG A 236 4.84 22.54 13.46
CA ARG A 236 5.81 21.67 14.16
C ARG A 236 5.35 20.22 14.01
N TRP A 237 5.65 19.65 12.85
CA TRP A 237 5.35 18.26 12.48
C TRP A 237 6.07 17.23 13.35
N GLU A 238 7.09 17.68 14.10
CA GLU A 238 7.94 16.85 14.96
C GLU A 238 7.15 16.08 16.03
N ARG A 239 6.09 16.65 16.60
CA ARG A 239 5.26 15.96 17.60
C ARG A 239 4.36 14.86 17.03
N LEU A 240 4.11 14.84 15.72
CA LEU A 240 3.33 13.79 15.05
C LEU A 240 4.19 12.63 14.54
N TRP A 241 5.54 12.75 14.70
CA TRP A 241 6.50 11.76 14.22
C TRP A 241 7.21 11.01 15.35
N SER A 242 7.17 11.51 16.58
CA SER A 242 7.71 10.84 17.77
C SER A 242 6.59 9.98 18.36
N ASP A 243 6.64 8.69 18.07
CA ASP A 243 6.11 7.47 18.69
C ASP A 243 5.66 6.43 17.64
#